data_7c0798e2d8d6c62d3828795eddba8ec5
#
_entry.id   7c0798e2d8d6c62d3828795eddba8ec5
#
_cell.length_a   1.000
_cell.length_b   1.000
_cell.length_c   1.000
_cell.angle_alpha   90.00
_cell.angle_beta   90.00
_cell.angle_gamma   90.00
#
_symmetry.space_group_name_H-M   'P 1'
#
loop_
_entity.id
_entity.type
_entity.pdbx_description
1 polymer ?
#
loop_
_entity_poly.entity_id
_entity_poly.type
_entity_poly.pdbx_seq_one_letter_code
_entity_poly.pdbx_strand_id
1 'polypeptide(L)'
;MSSIAETIKQNRSKLSAGSIRTYVSLIKSLGKGVGIEMNRNSIKDNVDKILDYTKDFTPKKRKTIFSALIVLLDDNSKDSSHSDLLDKLRLIIMKDSKNADQEDEKQELSDKQKEAWMSWDDIMKVYNSLKKEVQPLWKIDDLKKSAFMRLQDFVMLSCMLLIPPRRSLDWVDFKLRNIDTQKDNYLSGNKLIFNSYKTKRYYGRQEIDISKNPLKKILNDWSKINTSDHLLLDTTLNQPLNQTKLTIRLYNLFGKKVSVNMLRHIFITEKVLPDIPALQKLKETAEQMGHSVEEQMLYKKIKSTDDNKE
;
A
#
# COMPACT_ATOMS: atom_id res chain seq x y z
N MET A 1 11.05 24.89 -23.09
CA MET A 1 10.28 24.87 -21.83
C MET A 1 10.53 23.52 -21.13
N SER A 2 10.88 23.53 -19.84
CA SER A 2 11.04 22.27 -19.10
C SER A 2 9.71 21.52 -19.05
N SER A 3 9.76 20.19 -19.13
CA SER A 3 8.53 19.38 -19.02
C SER A 3 7.94 19.49 -17.60
N ILE A 4 6.62 19.28 -17.45
CA ILE A 4 5.96 19.25 -16.12
C ILE A 4 6.71 18.30 -15.16
N ALA A 5 7.21 17.16 -15.67
CA ALA A 5 7.95 16.19 -14.86
C ALA A 5 9.29 16.75 -14.35
N GLU A 6 10.02 17.47 -15.18
CA GLU A 6 11.30 18.14 -14.83
C GLU A 6 11.06 19.21 -13.78
N THR A 7 10.04 20.05 -13.95
CA THR A 7 9.68 21.09 -12.99
C THR A 7 9.32 20.49 -11.62
N ILE A 8 8.47 19.45 -11.58
CA ILE A 8 8.13 18.76 -10.35
C ILE A 8 9.37 18.17 -9.67
N LYS A 9 10.30 17.58 -10.44
CA LYS A 9 11.53 16.98 -9.92
C LYS A 9 12.49 18.06 -9.37
N GLN A 10 12.58 19.20 -10.02
CA GLN A 10 13.36 20.34 -9.55
C GLN A 10 12.80 20.91 -8.25
N ASN A 11 11.49 21.15 -8.20
CA ASN A 11 10.82 21.72 -7.01
C ASN A 11 10.84 20.76 -5.81
N ARG A 12 10.81 19.44 -6.04
CA ARG A 12 10.78 18.42 -4.98
C ARG A 12 11.63 17.20 -5.38
N SER A 13 12.94 17.31 -5.23
CA SER A 13 13.92 16.28 -5.62
C SER A 13 13.76 14.94 -4.89
N LYS A 14 13.13 14.93 -3.70
CA LYS A 14 12.91 13.72 -2.88
C LYS A 14 11.64 12.94 -3.26
N LEU A 15 10.86 13.40 -4.25
CA LEU A 15 9.68 12.67 -4.69
C LEU A 15 10.06 11.38 -5.43
N SER A 16 9.31 10.30 -5.15
CA SER A 16 9.48 9.05 -5.88
C SER A 16 9.07 9.18 -7.34
N ALA A 17 9.67 8.40 -8.23
CA ALA A 17 9.28 8.36 -9.65
C ALA A 17 7.79 8.02 -9.83
N GLY A 18 7.21 7.20 -8.93
CA GLY A 18 5.78 6.89 -8.92
C GLY A 18 4.92 8.11 -8.61
N SER A 19 5.30 8.91 -7.60
CA SER A 19 4.60 10.15 -7.23
C SER A 19 4.66 11.17 -8.38
N ILE A 20 5.84 11.34 -9.01
CA ILE A 20 6.00 12.25 -10.16
C ILE A 20 5.07 11.84 -11.31
N ARG A 21 5.04 10.54 -11.68
CA ARG A 21 4.13 10.05 -12.73
C ARG A 21 2.67 10.33 -12.41
N THR A 22 2.26 10.11 -11.16
CA THR A 22 0.88 10.37 -10.69
C THR A 22 0.55 11.85 -10.81
N TYR A 23 1.42 12.74 -10.34
CA TYR A 23 1.21 14.19 -10.40
C TYR A 23 1.14 14.69 -11.84
N VAL A 24 2.06 14.26 -12.71
CA VAL A 24 2.04 14.60 -14.14
C VAL A 24 0.72 14.17 -14.80
N SER A 25 0.26 12.94 -14.51
CA SER A 25 -1.00 12.42 -15.05
C SER A 25 -2.20 13.25 -14.60
N LEU A 26 -2.28 13.58 -13.31
CA LEU A 26 -3.36 14.39 -12.74
C LEU A 26 -3.37 15.81 -13.30
N ILE A 27 -2.21 16.46 -13.40
CA ILE A 27 -2.09 17.80 -13.97
C ILE A 27 -2.51 17.82 -15.45
N LYS A 28 -2.04 16.86 -16.25
CA LYS A 28 -2.46 16.75 -17.65
C LYS A 28 -3.96 16.50 -17.80
N SER A 29 -4.52 15.62 -16.97
CA SER A 29 -5.96 15.34 -16.97
C SER A 29 -6.78 16.57 -16.58
N LEU A 30 -6.32 17.33 -15.58
CA LEU A 30 -6.93 18.58 -15.16
C LEU A 30 -6.90 19.62 -16.29
N GLY A 31 -5.73 19.83 -16.92
CA GLY A 31 -5.59 20.77 -18.05
C GLY A 31 -6.53 20.45 -19.21
N LYS A 32 -6.64 19.14 -19.55
CA LYS A 32 -7.59 18.68 -20.57
C LYS A 32 -9.05 18.96 -20.17
N GLY A 33 -9.41 18.74 -18.89
CA GLY A 33 -10.76 18.92 -18.39
C GLY A 33 -11.17 20.40 -18.31
N VAL A 34 -10.23 21.29 -17.96
CA VAL A 34 -10.49 22.74 -17.87
C VAL A 34 -10.28 23.45 -19.23
N GLY A 35 -9.60 22.80 -20.20
CA GLY A 35 -9.29 23.39 -21.50
C GLY A 35 -8.18 24.42 -21.45
N ILE A 36 -7.16 24.23 -20.57
CA ILE A 36 -6.02 25.14 -20.43
C ILE A 36 -4.69 24.40 -20.51
N GLU A 37 -3.65 25.11 -20.92
CA GLU A 37 -2.29 24.63 -20.82
C GLU A 37 -1.83 24.69 -19.34
N MET A 38 -1.19 23.63 -18.86
CA MET A 38 -0.78 23.52 -17.45
C MET A 38 0.63 24.08 -17.24
N ASN A 39 0.76 25.41 -17.33
CA ASN A 39 1.93 26.19 -16.94
C ASN A 39 1.59 27.14 -15.78
N ARG A 40 2.60 27.74 -15.15
CA ARG A 40 2.43 28.58 -13.97
C ARG A 40 1.45 29.75 -14.18
N ASN A 41 1.58 30.47 -15.30
CA ASN A 41 0.74 31.64 -15.59
C ASN A 41 -0.70 31.23 -15.88
N SER A 42 -0.90 30.24 -16.76
CA SER A 42 -2.24 29.74 -17.09
C SER A 42 -3.00 29.22 -15.87
N ILE A 43 -2.30 28.57 -14.92
CA ILE A 43 -2.93 28.08 -13.68
C ILE A 43 -3.37 29.29 -12.84
N LYS A 44 -2.53 30.31 -12.68
CA LYS A 44 -2.85 31.51 -11.93
C LYS A 44 -4.07 32.24 -12.54
N ASP A 45 -4.05 32.46 -13.84
CA ASP A 45 -5.09 33.19 -14.57
C ASP A 45 -6.44 32.44 -14.63
N ASN A 46 -6.42 31.12 -14.47
CA ASN A 46 -7.62 30.27 -14.56
C ASN A 46 -7.94 29.54 -13.25
N VAL A 47 -7.50 30.05 -12.10
CA VAL A 47 -7.70 29.38 -10.82
C VAL A 47 -9.18 29.13 -10.52
N ASP A 48 -10.06 30.08 -10.81
CA ASP A 48 -11.48 29.94 -10.51
C ASP A 48 -12.16 28.88 -11.40
N LYS A 49 -11.73 28.74 -12.68
CA LYS A 49 -12.15 27.63 -13.55
C LYS A 49 -11.69 26.27 -13.02
N ILE A 50 -10.48 26.21 -12.49
CA ILE A 50 -9.94 24.98 -11.87
C ILE A 50 -10.74 24.61 -10.62
N LEU A 51 -11.06 25.58 -9.79
CA LEU A 51 -11.85 25.38 -8.57
C LEU A 51 -13.28 24.92 -8.90
N ASP A 52 -13.91 25.57 -9.88
CA ASP A 52 -15.26 25.19 -10.33
C ASP A 52 -15.28 23.76 -10.92
N TYR A 53 -14.32 23.44 -11.80
CA TYR A 53 -14.20 22.10 -12.40
C TYR A 53 -13.97 21.00 -11.36
N THR A 54 -13.31 21.31 -10.25
CA THR A 54 -12.96 20.33 -9.22
C THR A 54 -13.92 20.31 -8.03
N LYS A 55 -14.94 21.16 -7.98
CA LYS A 55 -15.86 21.31 -6.83
C LYS A 55 -16.56 20.01 -6.45
N ASP A 56 -16.97 19.23 -7.46
CA ASP A 56 -17.72 17.97 -7.28
C ASP A 56 -16.80 16.74 -7.16
N PHE A 57 -15.48 16.93 -7.13
CA PHE A 57 -14.56 15.83 -6.89
C PHE A 57 -14.56 15.44 -5.42
N THR A 58 -14.35 14.15 -5.14
CA THR A 58 -14.19 13.70 -3.76
C THR A 58 -13.05 14.45 -3.07
N PRO A 59 -13.13 14.73 -1.75
CA PRO A 59 -12.07 15.44 -1.00
C PRO A 59 -10.68 14.82 -1.22
N LYS A 60 -10.56 13.50 -1.21
CA LYS A 60 -9.29 12.78 -1.45
C LYS A 60 -8.71 13.03 -2.85
N LYS A 61 -9.57 13.05 -3.89
CA LYS A 61 -9.13 13.32 -5.26
C LYS A 61 -8.70 14.78 -5.41
N ARG A 62 -9.49 15.72 -4.90
CA ARG A 62 -9.22 17.16 -4.94
C ARG A 62 -7.92 17.50 -4.21
N LYS A 63 -7.73 16.98 -3.00
CA LYS A 63 -6.47 17.10 -2.24
C LYS A 63 -5.25 16.66 -3.06
N THR A 64 -5.33 15.51 -3.76
CA THR A 64 -4.20 15.00 -4.56
C THR A 64 -3.89 15.89 -5.75
N ILE A 65 -4.91 16.40 -6.45
CA ILE A 65 -4.76 17.34 -7.57
C ILE A 65 -4.11 18.64 -7.09
N PHE A 66 -4.61 19.23 -6.02
CA PHE A 66 -4.08 20.49 -5.50
C PHE A 66 -2.67 20.33 -4.92
N SER A 67 -2.36 19.19 -4.31
CA SER A 67 -0.98 18.87 -3.92
C SER A 67 -0.04 18.82 -5.14
N ALA A 68 -0.50 18.26 -6.26
CA ALA A 68 0.27 18.23 -7.48
C ALA A 68 0.48 19.64 -8.07
N LEU A 69 -0.55 20.51 -8.03
CA LEU A 69 -0.45 21.91 -8.44
C LEU A 69 0.51 22.70 -7.56
N ILE A 70 0.42 22.54 -6.24
CA ILE A 70 1.36 23.19 -5.31
C ILE A 70 2.80 22.80 -5.66
N VAL A 71 3.08 21.50 -5.87
CA VAL A 71 4.42 21.05 -6.22
C VAL A 71 4.90 21.60 -7.56
N LEU A 72 4.00 21.82 -8.53
CA LEU A 72 4.33 22.42 -9.79
C LEU A 72 4.64 23.93 -9.67
N LEU A 73 3.89 24.64 -8.82
CA LEU A 73 3.95 26.10 -8.66
C LEU A 73 5.04 26.56 -7.69
N ASP A 74 5.25 25.82 -6.61
CA ASP A 74 6.15 26.18 -5.51
C ASP A 74 7.60 25.76 -5.79
N ASP A 75 8.40 26.71 -6.27
CA ASP A 75 9.84 26.56 -6.54
C ASP A 75 10.73 26.83 -5.33
N ASN A 76 10.13 27.03 -4.15
CA ASN A 76 10.80 27.42 -2.90
C ASN A 76 11.52 28.79 -2.96
N SER A 77 11.24 29.62 -3.95
CA SER A 77 11.74 30.99 -3.98
C SER A 77 10.98 31.85 -2.94
N LYS A 78 11.69 32.78 -2.32
CA LYS A 78 11.07 33.73 -1.35
C LYS A 78 10.23 34.80 -2.06
N ASP A 79 10.44 35.00 -3.35
CA ASP A 79 9.74 35.97 -4.19
C ASP A 79 8.63 35.28 -4.97
N SER A 80 7.54 34.98 -4.27
CA SER A 80 6.48 34.18 -4.89
C SER A 80 5.34 35.06 -5.41
N SER A 81 5.39 35.37 -6.71
CA SER A 81 4.22 35.91 -7.43
C SER A 81 2.97 35.00 -7.36
N HIS A 82 3.10 33.83 -6.70
CA HIS A 82 2.07 32.81 -6.55
C HIS A 82 1.69 32.54 -5.06
N SER A 83 2.19 33.34 -4.10
CA SER A 83 1.97 33.12 -2.67
C SER A 83 0.50 32.97 -2.34
N ASP A 84 -0.34 33.93 -2.75
CA ASP A 84 -1.76 33.94 -2.46
C ASP A 84 -2.49 32.71 -3.02
N LEU A 85 -2.09 32.29 -4.24
CA LEU A 85 -2.65 31.09 -4.87
C LEU A 85 -2.23 29.81 -4.10
N LEU A 86 -0.96 29.72 -3.71
CA LEU A 86 -0.47 28.58 -2.91
C LEU A 86 -1.19 28.48 -1.59
N ASP A 87 -1.41 29.61 -0.90
CA ASP A 87 -2.11 29.64 0.37
C ASP A 87 -3.60 29.30 0.22
N LYS A 88 -4.26 29.79 -0.84
CA LYS A 88 -5.63 29.39 -1.18
C LYS A 88 -5.73 27.87 -1.38
N LEU A 89 -4.80 27.27 -2.14
CA LEU A 89 -4.78 25.83 -2.37
C LEU A 89 -4.47 25.03 -1.09
N ARG A 90 -3.57 25.49 -0.25
CA ARG A 90 -3.25 24.87 1.05
C ARG A 90 -4.45 24.87 1.99
N LEU A 91 -5.20 25.98 2.07
CA LEU A 91 -6.43 26.06 2.88
C LEU A 91 -7.49 25.06 2.42
N ILE A 92 -7.67 24.92 1.10
CA ILE A 92 -8.63 23.92 0.54
C ILE A 92 -8.17 22.50 0.89
N ILE A 93 -6.86 22.19 0.73
CA ILE A 93 -6.31 20.89 1.10
C ILE A 93 -6.54 20.60 2.59
N MET A 94 -6.35 21.58 3.45
CA MET A 94 -6.55 21.40 4.88
C MET A 94 -8.02 21.09 5.21
N LYS A 95 -8.97 21.83 4.60
CA LYS A 95 -10.41 21.55 4.73
C LYS A 95 -10.78 20.16 4.20
N ASP A 96 -10.30 19.80 3.00
CA ASP A 96 -10.55 18.49 2.39
C ASP A 96 -9.94 17.35 3.21
N SER A 97 -8.77 17.57 3.82
CA SER A 97 -8.15 16.59 4.73
C SER A 97 -9.03 16.35 5.94
N LYS A 98 -9.49 17.41 6.62
CA LYS A 98 -10.37 17.29 7.78
C LYS A 98 -11.66 16.55 7.45
N ASN A 99 -12.28 16.84 6.31
CA ASN A 99 -13.50 16.15 5.87
C ASN A 99 -13.22 14.66 5.57
N ALA A 100 -12.09 14.36 4.91
CA ALA A 100 -11.71 12.98 4.61
C ALA A 100 -11.37 12.17 5.87
N ASP A 101 -10.72 12.79 6.86
CA ASP A 101 -10.40 12.18 8.14
C ASP A 101 -11.70 11.87 8.92
N GLN A 102 -12.67 12.79 8.95
CA GLN A 102 -13.99 12.55 9.55
C GLN A 102 -14.77 11.43 8.87
N GLU A 103 -14.67 11.29 7.54
CA GLU A 103 -15.26 10.14 6.83
C GLU A 103 -14.56 8.83 7.18
N ASP A 104 -13.23 8.84 7.27
CA ASP A 104 -12.45 7.65 7.63
C ASP A 104 -12.68 7.24 9.10
N GLU A 105 -12.93 8.19 10.00
CA GLU A 105 -13.29 7.93 11.42
C GLU A 105 -14.60 7.16 11.58
N LYS A 106 -15.55 7.30 10.66
CA LYS A 106 -16.79 6.50 10.67
C LYS A 106 -16.55 5.01 10.46
N GLN A 107 -15.40 4.62 9.93
CA GLN A 107 -15.00 3.22 9.65
C GLN A 107 -16.00 2.46 8.76
N GLU A 108 -16.85 3.18 8.02
CA GLU A 108 -17.83 2.58 7.11
C GLU A 108 -17.17 2.09 5.82
N LEU A 109 -17.64 0.95 5.32
CA LEU A 109 -17.23 0.46 4.02
C LEU A 109 -17.83 1.31 2.90
N SER A 110 -17.00 1.82 2.00
CA SER A 110 -17.49 2.40 0.74
C SER A 110 -18.17 1.33 -0.12
N ASP A 111 -19.03 1.73 -1.07
CA ASP A 111 -19.75 0.76 -1.93
C ASP A 111 -18.78 -0.15 -2.70
N LYS A 112 -17.66 0.39 -3.18
CA LYS A 112 -16.60 -0.41 -3.81
C LYS A 112 -15.96 -1.42 -2.86
N GLN A 113 -15.85 -1.10 -1.58
CA GLN A 113 -15.35 -2.01 -0.57
C GLN A 113 -16.39 -3.08 -0.24
N LYS A 114 -17.69 -2.72 -0.14
CA LYS A 114 -18.78 -3.69 0.05
C LYS A 114 -18.83 -4.72 -1.08
N GLU A 115 -18.76 -4.28 -2.35
CA GLU A 115 -18.69 -5.19 -3.50
C GLU A 115 -17.48 -6.13 -3.48
N ALA A 116 -16.33 -5.64 -3.04
CA ALA A 116 -15.08 -6.39 -3.00
C ALA A 116 -14.91 -7.22 -1.72
N TRP A 117 -15.75 -7.00 -0.70
CA TRP A 117 -15.62 -7.69 0.59
C TRP A 117 -15.85 -9.18 0.47
N MET A 118 -15.00 -9.95 1.13
CA MET A 118 -15.14 -11.38 1.37
C MET A 118 -14.86 -11.65 2.85
N SER A 119 -15.50 -12.64 3.45
CA SER A 119 -15.10 -13.09 4.79
C SER A 119 -13.70 -13.71 4.75
N TRP A 120 -12.98 -13.63 5.88
CA TRP A 120 -11.68 -14.30 5.98
C TRP A 120 -11.79 -15.80 5.73
N ASP A 121 -12.89 -16.42 6.17
CA ASP A 121 -13.14 -17.87 5.97
C ASP A 121 -13.31 -18.20 4.47
N ASP A 122 -13.99 -17.36 3.69
CA ASP A 122 -14.11 -17.57 2.24
C ASP A 122 -12.76 -17.37 1.53
N ILE A 123 -11.96 -16.39 1.96
CA ILE A 123 -10.59 -16.23 1.50
C ILE A 123 -9.77 -17.50 1.76
N MET A 124 -9.89 -18.07 2.97
CA MET A 124 -9.18 -19.29 3.35
C MET A 124 -9.71 -20.53 2.61
N LYS A 125 -10.99 -20.58 2.22
CA LYS A 125 -11.52 -21.64 1.34
C LYS A 125 -10.84 -21.60 -0.03
N VAL A 126 -10.72 -20.41 -0.65
CA VAL A 126 -10.00 -20.24 -1.92
C VAL A 126 -8.54 -20.69 -1.79
N TYR A 127 -7.85 -20.25 -0.72
CA TYR A 127 -6.49 -20.66 -0.44
C TYR A 127 -6.34 -22.18 -0.31
N ASN A 128 -7.21 -22.82 0.47
CA ASN A 128 -7.16 -24.27 0.70
C ASN A 128 -7.51 -25.07 -0.57
N SER A 129 -8.43 -24.58 -1.40
CA SER A 129 -8.74 -25.18 -2.69
C SER A 129 -7.52 -25.13 -3.62
N LEU A 130 -6.90 -23.95 -3.75
CA LEU A 130 -5.69 -23.78 -4.55
C LEU A 130 -4.53 -24.64 -4.04
N LYS A 131 -4.33 -24.72 -2.71
CA LYS A 131 -3.34 -25.59 -2.09
C LYS A 131 -3.50 -27.04 -2.50
N LYS A 132 -4.74 -27.58 -2.47
CA LYS A 132 -5.03 -28.96 -2.90
C LYS A 132 -4.74 -29.16 -4.39
N GLU A 133 -5.16 -28.21 -5.23
CA GLU A 133 -4.95 -28.22 -6.67
C GLU A 133 -3.47 -28.31 -7.04
N VAL A 134 -2.62 -27.48 -6.40
CA VAL A 134 -1.20 -27.41 -6.74
C VAL A 134 -0.33 -28.45 -6.03
N GLN A 135 -0.88 -29.20 -5.06
CA GLN A 135 -0.11 -30.17 -4.30
C GLN A 135 0.67 -31.17 -5.17
N PRO A 136 0.12 -31.78 -6.24
CA PRO A 136 0.88 -32.68 -7.10
C PRO A 136 1.98 -31.99 -7.91
N LEU A 137 1.85 -30.69 -8.17
CA LEU A 137 2.80 -29.93 -8.99
C LEU A 137 4.19 -29.81 -8.36
N TRP A 138 4.29 -29.87 -7.04
CA TRP A 138 5.56 -29.78 -6.31
C TRP A 138 6.53 -30.93 -6.58
N LYS A 139 6.06 -32.02 -7.21
CA LYS A 139 6.82 -33.23 -7.50
C LYS A 139 7.22 -33.34 -8.98
N ILE A 140 6.87 -32.35 -9.80
CA ILE A 140 7.11 -32.34 -11.24
C ILE A 140 8.37 -31.54 -11.53
N ASP A 141 9.39 -32.18 -12.10
CA ASP A 141 10.68 -31.55 -12.37
C ASP A 141 10.61 -30.55 -13.53
N ASP A 142 9.83 -30.81 -14.57
CA ASP A 142 9.66 -29.94 -15.73
C ASP A 142 8.19 -29.45 -15.82
N LEU A 143 7.92 -28.37 -15.11
CA LEU A 143 6.59 -27.78 -15.07
C LEU A 143 6.27 -27.05 -16.37
N LYS A 144 5.18 -27.41 -17.03
CA LYS A 144 4.60 -26.56 -18.08
C LYS A 144 4.30 -25.18 -17.52
N LYS A 145 4.44 -24.16 -18.35
CA LYS A 145 4.24 -22.75 -17.96
C LYS A 145 2.92 -22.51 -17.21
N SER A 146 1.82 -23.12 -17.64
CA SER A 146 0.52 -22.96 -16.95
C SER A 146 0.56 -23.52 -15.52
N ALA A 147 1.18 -24.66 -15.30
CA ALA A 147 1.34 -25.28 -13.99
C ALA A 147 2.30 -24.45 -13.09
N PHE A 148 3.41 -23.97 -13.65
CA PHE A 148 4.31 -23.04 -12.95
C PHE A 148 3.57 -21.78 -12.49
N MET A 149 2.78 -21.17 -13.37
CA MET A 149 2.01 -19.97 -13.03
C MET A 149 0.93 -20.25 -11.97
N ARG A 150 0.33 -21.45 -11.99
CA ARG A 150 -0.66 -21.84 -10.98
C ARG A 150 -0.01 -22.10 -9.61
N LEU A 151 1.16 -22.72 -9.61
CA LEU A 151 1.97 -22.89 -8.40
C LEU A 151 2.43 -21.55 -7.83
N GLN A 152 2.84 -20.61 -8.71
CA GLN A 152 3.17 -19.23 -8.30
C GLN A 152 1.97 -18.51 -7.68
N ASP A 153 0.75 -18.73 -8.16
CA ASP A 153 -0.46 -18.16 -7.55
C ASP A 153 -0.62 -18.62 -6.10
N PHE A 154 -0.35 -19.89 -5.83
CA PHE A 154 -0.37 -20.42 -4.47
C PHE A 154 0.73 -19.79 -3.59
N VAL A 155 1.96 -19.67 -4.10
CA VAL A 155 3.06 -19.01 -3.38
C VAL A 155 2.71 -17.55 -3.07
N MET A 156 2.22 -16.82 -4.06
CA MET A 156 1.78 -15.43 -3.92
C MET A 156 0.71 -15.30 -2.83
N LEU A 157 -0.30 -16.16 -2.87
CA LEU A 157 -1.40 -16.13 -1.89
C LEU A 157 -0.92 -16.54 -0.50
N SER A 158 0.02 -17.51 -0.41
CA SER A 158 0.66 -17.91 0.85
C SER A 158 1.41 -16.75 1.52
N CYS A 159 2.14 -15.96 0.73
CA CYS A 159 2.83 -14.76 1.22
C CYS A 159 1.88 -13.71 1.79
N MET A 160 0.64 -13.67 1.32
CA MET A 160 -0.35 -12.68 1.73
C MET A 160 -1.27 -13.14 2.87
N LEU A 161 -1.38 -14.45 3.11
CA LEU A 161 -2.34 -15.00 4.06
C LEU A 161 -1.71 -15.69 5.26
N LEU A 162 -0.48 -16.20 5.15
CA LEU A 162 0.16 -16.95 6.24
C LEU A 162 0.91 -16.05 7.24
N ILE A 163 1.09 -14.80 6.91
CA ILE A 163 1.55 -13.73 7.80
C ILE A 163 0.60 -12.53 7.66
N PRO A 164 0.63 -11.55 8.58
CA PRO A 164 -0.15 -10.32 8.40
C PRO A 164 0.09 -9.69 7.03
N PRO A 165 -0.98 -9.40 6.25
CA PRO A 165 -0.86 -8.99 4.86
C PRO A 165 -0.02 -7.74 4.66
N ARG A 166 1.11 -7.84 3.96
CA ARG A 166 1.98 -6.73 3.60
C ARG A 166 1.54 -6.09 2.28
N ARG A 167 2.13 -4.94 1.94
CA ARG A 167 1.80 -4.25 0.66
C ARG A 167 2.31 -5.04 -0.54
N SER A 168 1.66 -4.88 -1.69
CA SER A 168 2.05 -5.55 -2.94
C SER A 168 3.50 -5.29 -3.35
N LEU A 169 4.00 -4.06 -3.14
CA LEU A 169 5.38 -3.69 -3.45
C LEU A 169 6.39 -4.55 -2.69
N ASP A 170 6.09 -4.88 -1.43
CA ASP A 170 6.98 -5.65 -0.56
C ASP A 170 7.28 -7.05 -1.14
N TRP A 171 6.34 -7.59 -1.93
CA TRP A 171 6.42 -8.92 -2.54
C TRP A 171 6.87 -8.92 -3.99
N VAL A 172 6.48 -7.94 -4.81
CA VAL A 172 6.91 -7.89 -6.21
C VAL A 172 8.41 -7.61 -6.35
N ASP A 173 9.00 -6.92 -5.37
CA ASP A 173 10.44 -6.64 -5.31
C ASP A 173 11.21 -7.68 -4.48
N PHE A 174 10.55 -8.79 -4.06
CA PHE A 174 11.20 -9.81 -3.25
C PHE A 174 12.13 -10.69 -4.08
N LYS A 175 13.37 -10.86 -3.59
CA LYS A 175 14.43 -11.60 -4.27
C LYS A 175 14.62 -13.02 -3.72
N LEU A 176 14.93 -13.94 -4.63
CA LEU A 176 15.35 -15.31 -4.31
C LEU A 176 16.85 -15.51 -4.47
N ARG A 177 17.48 -14.78 -5.42
CA ARG A 177 18.90 -14.84 -5.77
C ARG A 177 19.45 -13.47 -6.10
N ASN A 178 20.77 -13.36 -6.24
CA ASN A 178 21.47 -12.10 -6.55
C ASN A 178 21.04 -10.95 -5.64
N ILE A 179 21.05 -11.23 -4.32
CA ILE A 179 20.48 -10.39 -3.27
C ILE A 179 21.47 -9.32 -2.83
N ASP A 180 21.10 -8.05 -2.90
CA ASP A 180 21.73 -6.97 -2.16
C ASP A 180 21.10 -6.93 -0.75
N THR A 181 21.85 -7.42 0.25
CA THR A 181 21.34 -7.56 1.64
C THR A 181 21.00 -6.24 2.32
N GLN A 182 21.39 -5.10 1.75
CA GLN A 182 21.07 -3.76 2.28
C GLN A 182 19.86 -3.12 1.63
N LYS A 183 19.48 -3.58 0.43
CA LYS A 183 18.44 -2.94 -0.37
C LYS A 183 17.25 -3.84 -0.64
N ASP A 184 17.47 -5.14 -0.87
CA ASP A 184 16.43 -6.04 -1.33
C ASP A 184 15.56 -6.58 -0.18
N ASN A 185 14.39 -7.08 -0.53
CA ASN A 185 13.55 -7.92 0.31
C ASN A 185 13.85 -9.38 -0.02
N TYR A 186 14.08 -10.21 0.98
CA TYR A 186 14.50 -11.60 0.77
C TYR A 186 14.27 -12.50 1.98
N LEU A 187 14.42 -13.82 1.79
CA LEU A 187 14.42 -14.81 2.85
C LEU A 187 15.85 -15.10 3.31
N SER A 188 16.14 -14.97 4.60
CA SER A 188 17.41 -15.33 5.24
C SER A 188 17.17 -16.32 6.36
N GLY A 189 17.54 -17.58 6.14
CA GLY A 189 17.28 -18.66 7.11
C GLY A 189 15.79 -18.78 7.46
N ASN A 190 15.41 -18.36 8.65
CA ASN A 190 14.05 -18.40 9.16
C ASN A 190 13.34 -17.04 9.11
N LYS A 191 13.97 -16.00 8.57
CA LYS A 191 13.48 -14.64 8.64
C LYS A 191 13.19 -14.07 7.25
N LEU A 192 12.02 -13.48 7.08
CA LEU A 192 11.74 -12.58 5.97
C LEU A 192 12.35 -11.22 6.28
N ILE A 193 13.19 -10.74 5.39
CA ILE A 193 13.87 -9.45 5.50
C ILE A 193 13.22 -8.47 4.54
N PHE A 194 12.84 -7.29 5.05
CA PHE A 194 12.26 -6.21 4.25
C PHE A 194 13.11 -4.95 4.41
N ASN A 195 13.90 -4.64 3.38
CA ASN A 195 14.71 -3.43 3.28
C ASN A 195 14.07 -2.38 2.36
N SER A 196 13.17 -2.80 1.45
CA SER A 196 12.50 -1.93 0.48
C SER A 196 10.99 -2.03 0.65
N TYR A 197 10.40 -1.03 1.30
CA TYR A 197 8.94 -0.92 1.48
C TYR A 197 8.52 0.53 1.78
N LYS A 198 7.23 0.84 1.60
CA LYS A 198 6.71 2.22 1.59
C LYS A 198 7.06 3.04 2.84
N THR A 199 7.08 2.43 4.00
CA THR A 199 7.28 3.11 5.29
C THR A 199 8.63 2.84 5.94
N LYS A 200 9.63 2.37 5.16
CA LYS A 200 11.01 2.10 5.63
C LYS A 200 11.62 3.28 6.37
N ARG A 201 11.33 4.51 5.92
CA ARG A 201 11.89 5.72 6.54
C ARG A 201 11.54 5.85 8.03
N TYR A 202 10.39 5.31 8.45
CA TYR A 202 9.90 5.40 9.83
C TYR A 202 10.27 4.18 10.67
N TYR A 203 10.26 2.98 10.07
CA TYR A 203 10.39 1.71 10.80
C TYR A 203 11.72 1.00 10.54
N GLY A 204 12.60 1.55 9.66
CA GLY A 204 13.88 0.93 9.33
C GLY A 204 13.74 -0.41 8.60
N ARG A 205 14.75 -1.27 8.73
CA ARG A 205 14.72 -2.66 8.28
C ARG A 205 13.75 -3.46 9.14
N GLN A 206 12.91 -4.28 8.52
CA GLN A 206 12.00 -5.17 9.24
C GLN A 206 12.38 -6.63 9.03
N GLU A 207 12.28 -7.42 10.10
CA GLU A 207 12.52 -8.86 10.10
C GLU A 207 11.29 -9.57 10.67
N ILE A 208 10.81 -10.59 9.98
CA ILE A 208 9.68 -11.41 10.42
C ILE A 208 10.15 -12.85 10.55
N ASP A 209 10.15 -13.38 11.76
CA ASP A 209 10.47 -14.79 12.00
C ASP A 209 9.31 -15.68 11.50
N ILE A 210 9.66 -16.61 10.61
CA ILE A 210 8.75 -17.61 10.06
C ILE A 210 9.20 -19.04 10.38
N SER A 211 10.03 -19.24 11.41
CA SER A 211 10.58 -20.54 11.81
C SER A 211 9.49 -21.59 12.05
N LYS A 212 8.38 -21.19 12.65
CA LYS A 212 7.20 -22.03 12.93
C LYS A 212 6.07 -21.87 11.93
N ASN A 213 6.26 -21.08 10.85
CA ASN A 213 5.23 -20.77 9.86
C ASN A 213 5.38 -21.65 8.61
N PRO A 214 4.28 -22.23 8.09
CA PRO A 214 4.31 -23.03 6.84
C PRO A 214 4.93 -22.30 5.64
N LEU A 215 4.89 -20.96 5.64
CA LEU A 215 5.43 -20.13 4.56
C LEU A 215 6.92 -20.41 4.33
N LYS A 216 7.69 -20.71 5.39
CA LYS A 216 9.12 -21.07 5.26
C LYS A 216 9.33 -22.22 4.30
N LYS A 217 8.60 -23.33 4.51
CA LYS A 217 8.70 -24.52 3.64
C LYS A 217 8.27 -24.18 2.21
N ILE A 218 7.17 -23.47 2.05
CA ILE A 218 6.65 -23.07 0.73
C ILE A 218 7.69 -22.25 -0.04
N LEU A 219 8.33 -21.25 0.59
CA LEU A 219 9.34 -20.42 -0.06
C LEU A 219 10.61 -21.20 -0.40
N ASN A 220 11.04 -22.08 0.48
CA ASN A 220 12.21 -22.94 0.22
C ASN A 220 11.96 -23.93 -0.94
N ASP A 221 10.79 -24.55 -0.99
CA ASP A 221 10.45 -25.47 -2.08
C ASP A 221 10.23 -24.68 -3.39
N TRP A 222 9.61 -23.50 -3.33
CA TRP A 222 9.46 -22.61 -4.48
C TRP A 222 10.79 -22.17 -5.06
N SER A 223 11.79 -21.86 -4.23
CA SER A 223 13.12 -21.44 -4.68
C SER A 223 13.88 -22.52 -5.44
N LYS A 224 13.53 -23.81 -5.29
CA LYS A 224 14.09 -24.91 -6.07
C LYS A 224 13.50 -24.98 -7.47
N ILE A 225 12.21 -24.64 -7.60
CA ILE A 225 11.46 -24.68 -8.87
C ILE A 225 11.65 -23.38 -9.65
N ASN A 226 11.52 -22.24 -8.98
CA ASN A 226 11.73 -20.93 -9.59
C ASN A 226 13.23 -20.56 -9.55
N THR A 227 13.90 -20.72 -10.68
CA THR A 227 15.34 -20.44 -10.81
C THR A 227 15.68 -18.98 -11.09
N SER A 228 14.68 -18.10 -11.18
CA SER A 228 14.89 -16.67 -11.39
C SER A 228 15.34 -15.94 -10.11
N ASP A 229 15.77 -14.69 -10.26
CA ASP A 229 16.15 -13.82 -9.14
C ASP A 229 14.95 -13.35 -8.32
N HIS A 230 13.75 -13.34 -8.89
CA HIS A 230 12.56 -12.75 -8.29
C HIS A 230 11.59 -13.81 -7.78
N LEU A 231 10.95 -13.54 -6.64
CA LEU A 231 9.93 -14.42 -6.06
C LEU A 231 8.75 -14.63 -7.00
N LEU A 232 8.27 -13.55 -7.63
CA LEU A 232 7.10 -13.56 -8.49
C LEU A 232 7.43 -13.04 -9.88
N LEU A 233 7.07 -13.79 -10.89
CA LEU A 233 7.30 -13.49 -12.30
C LEU A 233 6.01 -13.13 -13.03
N ASP A 234 6.15 -12.34 -14.07
CA ASP A 234 5.06 -12.08 -15.00
C ASP A 234 4.75 -13.29 -15.90
N THR A 235 3.77 -13.15 -16.78
CA THR A 235 3.37 -14.23 -17.68
C THR A 235 4.41 -14.59 -18.74
N THR A 236 5.44 -13.77 -18.94
CA THR A 236 6.56 -14.13 -19.85
C THR A 236 7.62 -14.96 -19.17
N LEU A 237 7.63 -15.03 -17.83
CA LEU A 237 8.63 -15.64 -16.94
C LEU A 237 10.02 -14.97 -17.03
N ASN A 238 10.13 -13.83 -17.69
CA ASN A 238 11.39 -13.11 -17.90
C ASN A 238 11.51 -11.84 -17.06
N GLN A 239 10.40 -11.35 -16.52
CA GLN A 239 10.35 -10.09 -15.76
C GLN A 239 9.66 -10.30 -14.42
N PRO A 240 10.00 -9.51 -13.39
CA PRO A 240 9.27 -9.54 -12.12
C PRO A 240 7.80 -9.14 -12.33
N LEU A 241 6.92 -9.75 -11.54
CA LEU A 241 5.51 -9.38 -11.51
C LEU A 241 5.36 -7.94 -11.01
N ASN A 242 4.62 -7.10 -11.72
CA ASN A 242 4.31 -5.76 -11.23
C ASN A 242 3.04 -5.72 -10.37
N GLN A 243 2.86 -4.65 -9.61
CA GLN A 243 1.73 -4.50 -8.67
C GLN A 243 0.36 -4.58 -9.34
N THR A 244 0.21 -4.03 -10.55
CA THR A 244 -1.05 -4.07 -11.31
C THR A 244 -1.41 -5.50 -11.71
N LYS A 245 -0.44 -6.23 -12.29
CA LYS A 245 -0.63 -7.63 -12.67
C LYS A 245 -0.88 -8.52 -11.45
N LEU A 246 -0.21 -8.26 -10.32
CA LEU A 246 -0.47 -8.94 -9.05
C LEU A 246 -1.92 -8.74 -8.60
N THR A 247 -2.42 -7.52 -8.66
CA THR A 247 -3.82 -7.22 -8.30
C THR A 247 -4.80 -7.93 -9.22
N ILE A 248 -4.55 -7.95 -10.53
CA ILE A 248 -5.40 -8.68 -11.51
C ILE A 248 -5.41 -10.19 -11.20
N ARG A 249 -4.26 -10.77 -10.84
CA ARG A 249 -4.19 -12.19 -10.45
C ARG A 249 -5.03 -12.48 -9.21
N LEU A 250 -4.99 -11.61 -8.19
CA LEU A 250 -5.85 -11.74 -7.01
C LEU A 250 -7.34 -11.67 -7.38
N TYR A 251 -7.73 -10.76 -8.28
CA TYR A 251 -9.12 -10.68 -8.76
C TYR A 251 -9.57 -11.98 -9.42
N ASN A 252 -8.72 -12.57 -10.24
CA ASN A 252 -9.01 -13.84 -10.90
C ASN A 252 -9.11 -15.01 -9.90
N LEU A 253 -8.26 -15.02 -8.87
CA LEU A 253 -8.27 -16.07 -7.85
C LEU A 253 -9.52 -16.01 -6.96
N PHE A 254 -9.94 -14.81 -6.58
CA PHE A 254 -11.10 -14.62 -5.69
C PHE A 254 -12.43 -14.49 -6.44
N GLY A 255 -12.43 -14.30 -7.76
CA GLY A 255 -13.64 -14.00 -8.54
C GLY A 255 -14.27 -12.64 -8.16
N LYS A 256 -13.58 -11.84 -7.37
CA LYS A 256 -13.97 -10.51 -6.89
C LYS A 256 -12.79 -9.54 -6.93
N LYS A 257 -13.08 -8.24 -6.87
CA LYS A 257 -12.04 -7.18 -6.88
C LYS A 257 -11.28 -7.06 -5.54
N VAL A 258 -10.88 -8.18 -4.96
CA VAL A 258 -10.11 -8.24 -3.71
C VAL A 258 -8.65 -7.89 -3.99
N SER A 259 -8.27 -6.65 -3.71
CA SER A 259 -6.87 -6.20 -3.79
C SER A 259 -6.09 -6.53 -2.52
N VAL A 260 -4.76 -6.36 -2.55
CA VAL A 260 -3.92 -6.49 -1.34
C VAL A 260 -4.37 -5.53 -0.22
N ASN A 261 -4.79 -4.31 -0.57
CA ASN A 261 -5.33 -3.39 0.44
C ASN A 261 -6.65 -3.93 1.03
N MET A 262 -7.51 -4.53 0.20
CA MET A 262 -8.74 -5.15 0.69
C MET A 262 -8.44 -6.33 1.63
N LEU A 263 -7.48 -7.21 1.28
CA LEU A 263 -7.03 -8.28 2.19
C LEU A 263 -6.55 -7.73 3.54
N ARG A 264 -5.87 -6.58 3.54
CA ARG A 264 -5.41 -5.93 4.78
C ARG A 264 -6.58 -5.38 5.61
N HIS A 265 -7.58 -4.77 4.98
CA HIS A 265 -8.80 -4.33 5.67
C HIS A 265 -9.53 -5.51 6.29
N ILE A 266 -9.77 -6.57 5.52
CA ILE A 266 -10.45 -7.78 6.00
C ILE A 266 -9.68 -8.42 7.16
N PHE A 267 -8.35 -8.59 7.02
CA PHE A 267 -7.52 -9.17 8.07
C PHE A 267 -7.57 -8.37 9.36
N ILE A 268 -7.46 -7.05 9.29
CA ILE A 268 -7.53 -6.19 10.47
C ILE A 268 -8.90 -6.29 11.11
N THR A 269 -9.98 -6.22 10.33
CA THR A 269 -11.35 -6.23 10.83
C THR A 269 -11.72 -7.57 11.48
N GLU A 270 -11.35 -8.70 10.85
CA GLU A 270 -11.85 -10.01 11.27
C GLU A 270 -10.86 -10.83 12.11
N LYS A 271 -9.56 -10.48 12.09
CA LYS A 271 -8.53 -11.25 12.81
C LYS A 271 -7.78 -10.48 13.87
N VAL A 272 -7.64 -9.16 13.71
CA VAL A 272 -6.87 -8.33 14.65
C VAL A 272 -7.80 -7.59 15.60
N LEU A 273 -8.88 -7.02 15.07
CA LEU A 273 -9.83 -6.18 15.82
C LEU A 273 -11.26 -6.74 15.76
N PRO A 274 -11.50 -8.01 16.12
CA PRO A 274 -12.85 -8.56 16.12
C PRO A 274 -13.71 -7.97 17.25
N ASP A 275 -13.09 -7.46 18.32
CA ASP A 275 -13.75 -6.90 19.49
C ASP A 275 -13.81 -5.36 19.43
N ILE A 276 -14.67 -4.85 18.56
CA ILE A 276 -14.93 -3.41 18.43
C ILE A 276 -15.38 -2.76 19.76
N PRO A 277 -16.28 -3.36 20.59
CA PRO A 277 -16.67 -2.79 21.87
C PRO A 277 -15.51 -2.54 22.82
N ALA A 278 -14.55 -3.48 22.93
CA ALA A 278 -13.37 -3.29 23.78
C ALA A 278 -12.48 -2.15 23.28
N LEU A 279 -12.32 -2.03 21.96
CA LEU A 279 -11.56 -0.93 21.36
C LEU A 279 -12.24 0.44 21.55
N GLN A 280 -13.58 0.48 21.42
CA GLN A 280 -14.36 1.71 21.69
C GLN A 280 -14.23 2.13 23.15
N LYS A 281 -14.40 1.19 24.09
CA LYS A 281 -14.21 1.46 25.51
C LYS A 281 -12.81 1.96 25.84
N LEU A 282 -11.77 1.44 25.16
CA LEU A 282 -10.41 1.90 25.32
C LEU A 282 -10.24 3.36 24.84
N LYS A 283 -10.85 3.72 23.70
CA LYS A 283 -10.85 5.09 23.17
C LYS A 283 -11.59 6.04 24.10
N GLU A 284 -12.81 5.70 24.49
CA GLU A 284 -13.64 6.50 25.42
C GLU A 284 -12.92 6.75 26.75
N THR A 285 -12.25 5.73 27.27
CA THR A 285 -11.46 5.87 28.52
C THR A 285 -10.28 6.81 28.32
N ALA A 286 -9.57 6.72 27.20
CA ALA A 286 -8.45 7.61 26.89
C ALA A 286 -8.93 9.06 26.77
N GLU A 287 -10.04 9.32 26.06
CA GLU A 287 -10.66 10.63 25.93
C GLU A 287 -11.09 11.21 27.28
N GLN A 288 -11.73 10.39 28.14
CA GLN A 288 -12.11 10.80 29.51
C GLN A 288 -10.89 11.17 30.37
N MET A 289 -9.75 10.52 30.13
CA MET A 289 -8.49 10.83 30.82
C MET A 289 -7.71 11.98 30.15
N GLY A 290 -8.18 12.51 29.02
CA GLY A 290 -7.58 13.64 28.31
C GLY A 290 -6.30 13.34 27.54
N HIS A 291 -6.13 12.08 27.08
CA HIS A 291 -4.97 11.67 26.30
C HIS A 291 -5.32 10.67 25.19
N SER A 292 -4.36 10.37 24.31
CA SER A 292 -4.54 9.39 23.23
C SER A 292 -4.48 7.94 23.75
N VAL A 293 -4.98 6.99 22.94
CA VAL A 293 -4.86 5.55 23.26
C VAL A 293 -3.38 5.15 23.35
N GLU A 294 -2.51 5.72 22.50
CA GLU A 294 -1.06 5.47 22.55
C GLU A 294 -0.46 5.91 23.87
N GLU A 295 -0.80 7.10 24.37
CA GLU A 295 -0.38 7.57 25.69
C GLU A 295 -0.91 6.69 26.81
N GLN A 296 -2.19 6.30 26.76
CA GLN A 296 -2.79 5.37 27.74
C GLN A 296 -2.00 4.06 27.83
N MET A 297 -1.52 3.54 26.70
CA MET A 297 -0.71 2.31 26.68
C MET A 297 0.64 2.47 27.38
N LEU A 298 1.21 3.67 27.44
CA LEU A 298 2.46 3.97 28.17
C LEU A 298 2.28 3.96 29.69
N TYR A 299 1.05 4.20 30.20
CA TYR A 299 0.77 4.13 31.64
C TYR A 299 0.65 2.71 32.15
N LYS A 300 0.43 1.73 31.26
CA LYS A 300 0.37 0.31 31.66
C LYS A 300 1.73 -0.13 32.22
N LYS A 301 1.75 -0.58 33.48
CA LYS A 301 2.93 -1.18 34.10
C LYS A 301 2.78 -2.69 34.14
N ILE A 302 3.79 -3.41 33.71
CA ILE A 302 3.87 -4.87 33.80
C ILE A 302 4.61 -5.18 35.11
N LYS A 303 3.94 -5.88 36.03
CA LYS A 303 4.65 -6.39 37.21
C LYS A 303 5.61 -7.48 36.74
N SER A 304 6.88 -7.39 37.12
CA SER A 304 7.84 -8.47 36.89
C SER A 304 7.37 -9.74 37.63
N THR A 305 7.44 -10.87 36.96
CA THR A 305 7.02 -12.19 37.52
C THR A 305 8.05 -12.78 38.47
N ASP A 306 9.04 -11.99 38.94
CA ASP A 306 10.13 -12.48 39.78
C ASP A 306 9.82 -12.52 41.29
N ASP A 307 8.59 -12.16 41.74
CA ASP A 307 8.22 -12.16 43.16
C ASP A 307 7.53 -13.46 43.63
N ASN A 308 7.62 -14.54 42.88
CA ASN A 308 7.16 -15.86 43.34
C ASN A 308 8.30 -16.88 43.43
N LYS A 309 9.30 -16.59 44.29
CA LYS A 309 10.23 -17.58 44.83
C LYS A 309 10.46 -17.24 46.30
N GLU A 310 9.55 -17.68 47.12
CA GLU A 310 9.81 -18.10 48.50
C GLU A 310 8.99 -19.36 48.80
#